data_163d54d651504527d94d9c8046221b0a
#
_entry.id   163d54d651504527d94d9c8046221b0a
#
_cell.length_a   1.000
_cell.length_b   1.000
_cell.length_c   1.000
_cell.angle_alpha   90.00
_cell.angle_beta   90.00
_cell.angle_gamma   90.00
#
_symmetry.space_group_name_H-M   'P 1'
#
loop_
_entity.id
_entity.type
_entity.pdbx_description
1 polymer ?
#
loop_
_entity_poly.entity_id
_entity_poly.type
_entity_poly.pdbx_seq_one_letter_code
_entity_poly.pdbx_strand_id
1 'polypeptide(L)'
;MLTNILTHIRLHCSRHWQMVVILPKEHLVVWFCSLHNRPDNYLKGIINNALKGLDDAPQPKSKAHARWIVVKCNRQKGSTECGYYVMHWMSTIIFGTFRNNWEAYFNDPRPLEPERLKALRIQWAQYYL
;
A
#
# COMPACT_ATOMS: atom_id res chain seq x y z
N MET A 1 -11.39 -11.87 0.55
CA MET A 1 -11.47 -11.09 1.79
C MET A 1 -10.09 -10.57 2.14
N LEU A 2 -9.95 -9.28 2.24
CA LEU A 2 -8.69 -8.62 2.57
C LEU A 2 -8.48 -8.67 4.07
N THR A 3 -7.77 -9.68 4.55
CA THR A 3 -7.64 -9.93 5.98
C THR A 3 -6.44 -9.26 6.63
N ASN A 4 -5.51 -8.70 5.86
CA ASN A 4 -4.32 -8.09 6.45
C ASN A 4 -3.82 -6.93 5.59
N ILE A 5 -4.41 -5.76 5.79
CA ILE A 5 -3.88 -4.53 5.24
C ILE A 5 -3.03 -3.89 6.33
N LEU A 6 -1.72 -3.95 6.15
CA LEU A 6 -0.83 -3.15 6.96
C LEU A 6 -0.62 -1.81 6.27
N THR A 7 -1.33 -0.83 6.78
CA THR A 7 -1.12 0.54 6.36
C THR A 7 -0.11 1.15 7.28
N HIS A 8 0.91 1.69 6.74
CA HIS A 8 1.82 2.55 7.44
C HIS A 8 3.27 2.09 7.44
N ILE A 9 4.05 2.77 6.65
CA ILE A 9 5.46 2.88 6.97
C ILE A 9 5.87 4.33 6.80
N ARG A 10 6.11 4.96 7.92
CA ARG A 10 6.79 6.22 7.95
C ARG A 10 8.27 5.93 7.75
N LEU A 11 8.77 6.10 6.56
CA LEU A 11 10.19 5.99 6.33
C LEU A 11 10.92 7.13 7.03
N HIS A 12 11.94 6.77 7.76
CA HIS A 12 12.68 7.57 8.70
C HIS A 12 13.24 8.90 8.15
N CYS A 13 13.41 9.02 6.85
CA CYS A 13 14.14 10.15 6.27
C CYS A 13 13.27 11.27 5.71
N SER A 14 11.96 11.12 5.59
CA SER A 14 11.20 12.03 4.74
C SER A 14 9.84 12.47 5.26
N ARG A 15 9.45 12.08 6.46
CA ARG A 15 8.09 12.35 6.96
C ARG A 15 7.02 12.01 5.92
N HIS A 16 7.24 10.93 5.18
CA HIS A 16 6.41 10.55 4.05
C HIS A 16 5.60 9.30 4.39
N TRP A 17 4.30 9.35 4.11
CA TRP A 17 3.40 8.22 4.30
C TRP A 17 3.35 7.38 3.04
N GLN A 18 3.51 6.09 3.21
CA GLN A 18 3.43 5.09 2.16
C GLN A 18 2.52 3.97 2.63
N MET A 19 2.04 3.15 1.70
CA MET A 19 1.17 2.04 2.04
C MET A 19 1.74 0.74 1.51
N VAL A 20 1.68 -0.26 2.35
CA VAL A 20 1.98 -1.63 1.96
C VAL A 20 0.77 -2.51 2.27
N VAL A 21 0.39 -3.35 1.33
CA VAL A 21 -0.65 -4.36 1.51
C VAL A 21 0.04 -5.72 1.53
N ILE A 22 -0.18 -6.46 2.59
CA ILE A 22 0.41 -7.78 2.75
C ILE A 22 -0.68 -8.84 2.72
N LEU A 23 -0.53 -9.81 1.83
CA LEU A 23 -1.43 -10.95 1.69
C LEU A 23 -0.63 -12.22 2.01
N PRO A 24 -0.56 -12.61 3.29
CA PRO A 24 0.33 -13.69 3.72
C PRO A 24 0.03 -15.04 3.05
N LYS A 25 -1.23 -15.37 2.89
CA LYS A 25 -1.64 -16.65 2.25
C LYS A 25 -1.21 -16.75 0.79
N GLU A 26 -1.06 -15.62 0.13
CA GLU A 26 -0.69 -15.54 -1.29
C GLU A 26 0.79 -15.26 -1.48
N HIS A 27 1.54 -15.05 -0.41
CA HIS A 27 2.94 -14.61 -0.45
C HIS A 27 3.11 -13.38 -1.32
N LEU A 28 2.18 -12.43 -1.20
CA LEU A 28 2.12 -11.24 -2.02
C LEU A 28 2.22 -9.98 -1.17
N VAL A 29 3.04 -9.05 -1.61
CA VAL A 29 3.17 -7.72 -1.03
C VAL A 29 2.94 -6.69 -2.12
N VAL A 30 2.06 -5.71 -1.87
CA VAL A 30 1.75 -4.65 -2.84
C VAL A 30 2.18 -3.31 -2.24
N TRP A 31 2.97 -2.58 -3.00
CA TRP A 31 3.59 -1.33 -2.57
C TRP A 31 2.96 -0.12 -3.26
N PHE A 32 2.63 0.89 -2.45
CA PHE A 32 2.03 2.15 -2.89
C PHE A 32 2.84 3.33 -2.37
N CYS A 33 3.31 4.18 -3.26
CA CYS A 33 4.00 5.41 -2.91
C CYS A 33 3.57 6.55 -3.83
N SER A 34 3.04 7.63 -3.28
CA SER A 34 2.57 8.78 -4.05
C SER A 34 3.70 9.60 -4.68
N LEU A 35 4.94 9.37 -4.28
CA LEU A 35 6.14 9.92 -4.92
C LEU A 35 6.79 8.94 -5.90
N HIS A 36 6.22 7.75 -6.07
CA HIS A 36 6.71 6.66 -6.90
C HIS A 36 8.11 6.18 -6.51
N ASN A 37 8.47 6.29 -5.24
CA ASN A 37 9.68 5.67 -4.73
C ASN A 37 9.48 4.16 -4.58
N ARG A 38 10.51 3.40 -4.87
CA ARG A 38 10.48 1.95 -4.67
C ARG A 38 10.69 1.61 -3.20
N PRO A 39 10.18 0.46 -2.72
CA PRO A 39 10.49 0.00 -1.37
C PRO A 39 11.99 -0.25 -1.23
N ASP A 40 12.57 0.17 -0.12
CA ASP A 40 13.98 -0.08 0.12
C ASP A 40 14.24 -1.55 0.50
N ASN A 41 15.49 -1.99 0.33
CA ASN A 41 15.87 -3.37 0.56
C ASN A 41 15.78 -3.77 2.04
N TYR A 42 15.99 -2.83 2.95
CA TYR A 42 15.87 -3.09 4.39
C TYR A 42 14.44 -3.43 4.77
N LEU A 43 13.49 -2.64 4.30
CA LEU A 43 12.06 -2.88 4.51
C LEU A 43 11.63 -4.19 3.88
N LYS A 44 12.04 -4.45 2.65
CA LYS A 44 11.73 -5.71 1.96
C LYS A 44 12.25 -6.91 2.74
N GLY A 45 13.43 -6.80 3.29
CA GLY A 45 14.03 -7.85 4.12
C GLY A 45 13.21 -8.14 5.38
N ILE A 46 12.77 -7.10 6.08
CA ILE A 46 11.93 -7.24 7.28
C ILE A 46 10.63 -7.95 6.96
N ILE A 47 9.93 -7.51 5.92
CA ILE A 47 8.63 -8.07 5.54
C ILE A 47 8.79 -9.50 5.04
N ASN A 48 9.79 -9.78 4.19
CA ASN A 48 10.06 -11.12 3.70
C ASN A 48 10.37 -12.09 4.84
N ASN A 49 11.14 -11.67 5.83
CA ASN A 49 11.45 -12.49 7.00
C ASN A 49 10.21 -12.75 7.86
N ALA A 50 9.38 -11.73 8.05
CA ALA A 50 8.13 -11.89 8.80
C ALA A 50 7.18 -12.88 8.11
N LEU A 51 7.09 -12.84 6.79
CA LEU A 51 6.25 -13.76 6.03
C LEU A 51 6.76 -15.21 6.09
N LYS A 52 8.07 -15.41 6.11
CA LYS A 52 8.65 -16.74 6.30
C LYS A 52 8.27 -17.33 7.66
N GLY A 53 8.22 -16.53 8.70
CA GLY A 53 7.90 -16.97 10.04
C GLY A 53 6.43 -17.33 10.26
N LEU A 54 5.54 -16.94 9.35
CA LEU A 54 4.11 -17.22 9.45
C LEU A 54 3.71 -18.55 8.80
N ASP A 55 4.58 -19.15 8.02
CA ASP A 55 4.30 -20.41 7.33
C ASP A 55 4.81 -21.61 8.13
N ASP A 56 3.90 -22.29 8.82
CA ASP A 56 4.18 -23.55 9.51
C ASP A 56 4.37 -24.72 8.56
N ALA A 57 4.12 -24.54 7.27
CA ALA A 57 4.30 -25.56 6.25
C ALA A 57 5.68 -25.43 5.60
N PRO A 58 6.39 -26.56 5.35
CA PRO A 58 7.65 -26.52 4.61
C PRO A 58 7.38 -25.99 3.20
N GLN A 59 7.82 -24.75 2.95
CA GLN A 59 7.68 -24.13 1.64
C GLN A 59 8.69 -24.74 0.66
N PRO A 60 8.29 -24.96 -0.59
CA PRO A 60 9.25 -25.32 -1.62
C PRO A 60 10.34 -24.24 -1.69
N LYS A 61 11.59 -24.65 -1.83
CA LYS A 61 12.74 -23.73 -1.90
C LYS A 61 12.58 -22.62 -2.96
N SER A 62 11.72 -22.85 -3.95
CA SER A 62 11.39 -21.89 -5.00
C SER A 62 10.51 -20.72 -4.55
N LYS A 63 9.91 -20.77 -3.36
CA LYS A 63 9.06 -19.70 -2.80
C LYS A 63 9.68 -19.03 -1.59
N ALA A 64 11.00 -18.96 -1.53
CA ALA A 64 11.72 -18.38 -0.40
C ALA A 64 11.43 -16.88 -0.18
N HIS A 65 10.93 -16.17 -1.19
CA HIS A 65 10.62 -14.73 -1.13
C HIS A 65 9.19 -14.46 -1.57
N ALA A 66 8.55 -13.51 -0.90
CA ALA A 66 7.26 -13.02 -1.32
C ALA A 66 7.38 -12.30 -2.68
N ARG A 67 6.31 -12.37 -3.46
CA ARG A 67 6.19 -11.59 -4.69
C ARG A 67 5.84 -10.16 -4.33
N TRP A 68 6.58 -9.21 -4.86
CA TRP A 68 6.34 -7.79 -4.67
C TRP A 68 5.77 -7.15 -5.93
N ILE A 69 4.65 -6.44 -5.78
CA ILE A 69 4.06 -5.65 -6.85
C ILE A 69 4.19 -4.17 -6.47
N VAL A 70 4.83 -3.39 -7.34
CA VAL A 70 4.90 -1.93 -7.23
C VAL A 70 3.88 -1.36 -8.21
N VAL A 71 2.76 -0.86 -7.69
CA VAL A 71 1.67 -0.35 -8.54
C VAL A 71 1.94 1.06 -9.02
N LYS A 72 1.41 1.40 -10.19
CA LYS A 72 1.41 2.77 -10.73
C LYS A 72 0.24 3.53 -10.12
N CYS A 73 0.38 3.88 -8.88
CA CYS A 73 -0.67 4.62 -8.17
C CYS A 73 -0.62 6.11 -8.48
N ASN A 74 -1.63 6.84 -8.05
CA ASN A 74 -1.71 8.29 -8.21
C ASN A 74 -0.47 8.96 -7.61
N ARG A 75 0.09 9.93 -8.33
CA ARG A 75 1.27 10.67 -7.92
C ARG A 75 0.90 12.03 -7.36
N GLN A 76 1.38 12.37 -6.17
CA GLN A 76 1.13 13.66 -5.56
C GLN A 76 1.89 14.78 -6.27
N LYS A 77 1.29 15.98 -6.30
CA LYS A 77 1.93 17.18 -6.83
C LYS A 77 2.80 17.88 -5.80
N GLY A 78 2.31 17.97 -4.57
CA GLY A 78 2.97 18.68 -3.48
C GLY A 78 3.86 17.78 -2.63
N SER A 79 4.27 18.29 -1.47
CA SER A 79 5.14 17.58 -0.53
C SER A 79 4.44 17.15 0.76
N THR A 80 3.18 17.56 0.98
CA THR A 80 2.47 17.36 2.26
C THR A 80 1.20 16.50 2.15
N GLU A 81 0.88 15.99 0.97
CA GLU A 81 -0.41 15.36 0.69
C GLU A 81 -0.40 13.83 0.80
N CYS A 82 0.76 13.22 1.06
CA CYS A 82 0.93 11.76 1.00
C CYS A 82 -0.07 10.98 1.87
N GLY A 83 -0.42 11.50 3.03
CA GLY A 83 -1.41 10.87 3.91
C GLY A 83 -2.79 10.76 3.28
N TYR A 84 -3.22 11.76 2.54
CA TYR A 84 -4.52 11.71 1.83
C TYR A 84 -4.52 10.69 0.70
N TYR A 85 -3.39 10.50 0.03
CA TYR A 85 -3.23 9.46 -1.00
C TYR A 85 -3.37 8.07 -0.39
N VAL A 86 -2.73 7.84 0.76
CA VAL A 86 -2.88 6.58 1.50
C VAL A 86 -4.35 6.36 1.89
N MET A 87 -5.03 7.36 2.41
CA MET A 87 -6.45 7.29 2.75
C MET A 87 -7.31 6.95 1.53
N HIS A 88 -7.00 7.54 0.38
CA HIS A 88 -7.71 7.25 -0.86
C HIS A 88 -7.56 5.79 -1.28
N TRP A 89 -6.35 5.26 -1.28
CA TRP A 89 -6.11 3.87 -1.65
C TRP A 89 -6.76 2.89 -0.67
N MET A 90 -6.70 3.17 0.62
CA MET A 90 -7.39 2.38 1.64
C MET A 90 -8.89 2.33 1.38
N SER A 91 -9.50 3.48 1.14
CA SER A 91 -10.92 3.59 0.83
C SER A 91 -11.29 2.82 -0.44
N THR A 92 -10.46 2.92 -1.47
CA THR A 92 -10.64 2.21 -2.73
C THR A 92 -10.61 0.69 -2.54
N ILE A 93 -9.68 0.20 -1.74
CA ILE A 93 -9.53 -1.23 -1.47
C ILE A 93 -10.70 -1.76 -0.64
N ILE A 94 -11.10 -1.03 0.39
CA ILE A 94 -12.15 -1.46 1.33
C ILE A 94 -13.53 -1.41 0.69
N PHE A 95 -13.84 -0.34 -0.04
CA PHE A 95 -15.18 -0.09 -0.57
C PHE A 95 -15.34 -0.37 -2.06
N GLY A 96 -14.23 -0.63 -2.76
CA GLY A 96 -14.25 -0.89 -4.20
C GLY A 96 -14.63 -2.32 -4.55
N THR A 97 -14.91 -2.52 -5.84
CA THR A 97 -15.21 -3.85 -6.42
C THR A 97 -13.96 -4.58 -6.88
N PHE A 98 -12.84 -4.15 -6.43
CA PHE A 98 -11.53 -4.66 -6.78
C PHE A 98 -11.36 -6.14 -6.38
N ARG A 99 -10.77 -6.95 -7.27
CA ARG A 99 -10.52 -8.39 -7.07
C ARG A 99 -9.15 -8.79 -7.57
N ASN A 100 -8.12 -8.68 -6.73
CA ASN A 100 -6.77 -9.23 -6.96
C ASN A 100 -6.05 -8.81 -8.25
N ASN A 101 -6.59 -7.87 -9.00
CA ASN A 101 -5.98 -7.33 -10.21
C ASN A 101 -5.23 -6.02 -9.92
N TRP A 102 -4.28 -6.07 -9.01
CA TRP A 102 -3.58 -4.92 -8.45
C TRP A 102 -2.99 -3.99 -9.51
N GLU A 103 -2.22 -4.56 -10.45
CA GLU A 103 -1.54 -3.76 -11.48
C GLU A 103 -2.51 -3.13 -12.48
N ALA A 104 -3.58 -3.82 -12.82
CA ALA A 104 -4.59 -3.30 -13.73
C ALA A 104 -5.48 -2.24 -13.07
N TYR A 105 -5.83 -2.45 -11.82
CA TYR A 105 -6.73 -1.55 -11.10
C TYR A 105 -6.05 -0.25 -10.68
N PHE A 106 -4.81 -0.34 -10.16
CA PHE A 106 -4.01 0.80 -9.76
C PHE A 106 -3.00 1.15 -10.85
N ASN A 107 -3.47 1.72 -11.93
CA ASN A 107 -2.67 2.05 -13.11
C ASN A 107 -2.92 3.47 -13.62
N ASP A 108 -3.26 4.38 -12.72
CA ASP A 108 -3.48 5.78 -13.06
C ASP A 108 -2.54 6.66 -12.24
N PRO A 109 -1.44 7.16 -12.85
CA PRO A 109 -0.47 7.99 -12.15
C PRO A 109 -0.89 9.47 -12.01
N ARG A 110 -2.06 9.85 -12.52
CA ARG A 110 -2.52 11.24 -12.42
C ARG A 110 -2.72 11.61 -10.95
N PRO A 111 -2.42 12.87 -10.56
CA PRO A 111 -2.71 13.34 -9.22
C PRO A 111 -4.20 13.25 -8.90
N LEU A 112 -4.53 13.08 -7.61
CA LEU A 112 -5.91 13.15 -7.17
C LEU A 112 -6.45 14.57 -7.36
N GLU A 113 -7.71 14.66 -7.80
CA GLU A 113 -8.38 15.94 -7.95
C GLU A 113 -8.53 16.66 -6.61
N PRO A 114 -8.43 18.01 -6.57
CA PRO A 114 -8.57 18.77 -5.34
C PRO A 114 -9.87 18.47 -4.58
N GLU A 115 -10.96 18.24 -5.29
CA GLU A 115 -12.26 17.89 -4.71
C GLU A 115 -12.20 16.56 -3.99
N ARG A 116 -11.43 15.60 -4.50
CA ARG A 116 -11.26 14.29 -3.86
C ARG A 116 -10.46 14.42 -2.56
N LEU A 117 -9.40 15.21 -2.57
CA LEU A 117 -8.60 15.48 -1.37
C LEU A 117 -9.45 16.16 -0.29
N LYS A 118 -10.27 17.13 -0.69
CA LYS A 118 -11.20 17.79 0.21
C LYS A 118 -12.24 16.84 0.79
N ALA A 119 -12.82 15.99 -0.05
CA ALA A 119 -13.80 14.99 0.38
C ALA A 119 -13.20 13.99 1.39
N LEU A 120 -11.98 13.53 1.16
CA LEU A 120 -11.26 12.66 2.09
C LEU A 120 -11.04 13.34 3.45
N ARG A 121 -10.62 14.58 3.43
CA ARG A 121 -10.41 15.36 4.66
C ARG A 121 -11.69 15.45 5.49
N ILE A 122 -12.81 15.75 4.87
CA ILE A 122 -14.11 15.87 5.52
C ILE A 122 -14.56 14.51 6.06
N GLN A 123 -14.49 13.49 5.23
CA GLN A 123 -14.90 12.12 5.58
C GLN A 123 -14.16 11.60 6.80
N TRP A 124 -12.84 11.73 6.82
CA TRP A 124 -12.03 11.24 7.94
C TRP A 124 -12.23 12.08 9.21
N ALA A 125 -12.42 13.37 9.08
CA ALA A 125 -12.70 14.24 10.25
C ALA A 125 -13.97 13.81 10.97
N GLN A 126 -14.98 13.32 10.26
CA GLN A 126 -16.24 12.85 10.85
C GLN A 126 -16.07 11.63 11.76
N TYR A 127 -15.04 10.81 11.55
CA TYR A 127 -14.78 9.64 12.40
C TYR A 127 -14.07 10.00 13.71
N TYR A 128 -13.47 11.17 13.81
CA TYR A 128 -12.71 11.59 14.99
C TYR A 128 -13.40 12.66 15.82
N LEU A 129 -14.56 13.09 15.41
CA LEU A 129 -15.41 14.02 16.13
C LEU A 129 -16.61 13.29 16.72
#